data_df55f7e1eb6f57c9482795b631af173e
#
_entry.id   df55f7e1eb6f57c9482795b631af173e
#
_cell.length_a   1.000
_cell.length_b   1.000
_cell.length_c   1.000
_cell.angle_alpha   90.00
_cell.angle_beta   90.00
_cell.angle_gamma   90.00
#
_symmetry.space_group_name_H-M   'P 1'
#
loop_
_entity.id
_entity.type
_entity.pdbx_description
1 polymer ?
#
loop_
_entity_poly.entity_id
_entity_poly.type
_entity_poly.pdbx_seq_one_letter_code
_entity_poly.pdbx_strand_id
1 'polypeptide(L)'
;MEQASYPYLFHLSDIRENLIAFLPVTKQMHVLERNAGCGALTGKLLSMALHVTAVVESEEEADILRGRYENAGNLTVLVVPASDTKPETNVLYQDQVYDMILIAGEFSKFQNELSCMRAHLSDNGKLYVADANRLGLKYFAGCQEEYRGG
;
A
#
# COMPACT_ATOMS: atom_id res chain seq x y z
N MET A 1 10.42 20.99 -20.94
CA MET A 1 9.93 20.24 -19.77
C MET A 1 9.19 19.02 -20.30
N GLU A 2 9.82 17.84 -20.26
CA GLU A 2 9.13 16.60 -20.58
C GLU A 2 7.97 16.45 -19.56
N GLN A 3 6.78 16.27 -20.09
CA GLN A 3 5.62 15.93 -19.26
C GLN A 3 5.90 14.53 -18.69
N ALA A 4 6.18 14.46 -17.40
CA ALA A 4 6.27 13.17 -16.71
C ALA A 4 4.94 12.43 -16.96
N SER A 5 5.02 11.22 -17.49
CA SER A 5 3.81 10.44 -17.78
C SER A 5 3.09 10.14 -16.46
N TYR A 6 1.76 10.05 -16.51
CA TYR A 6 0.90 9.79 -15.34
C TYR A 6 1.37 8.58 -14.48
N PRO A 7 1.81 7.44 -15.08
CA PRO A 7 2.34 6.34 -14.28
C PRO A 7 3.51 6.73 -13.38
N TYR A 8 4.46 7.55 -13.86
CA TYR A 8 5.58 8.01 -13.04
C TYR A 8 5.12 8.91 -11.89
N LEU A 9 4.18 9.82 -12.16
CA LEU A 9 3.61 10.66 -11.11
C LEU A 9 2.85 9.82 -10.07
N PHE A 10 2.13 8.80 -10.50
CA PHE A 10 1.38 7.94 -9.61
C PHE A 10 2.29 7.07 -8.73
N HIS A 11 3.32 6.43 -9.32
CA HIS A 11 4.14 5.46 -8.60
C HIS A 11 5.34 6.07 -7.86
N LEU A 12 5.78 7.29 -8.22
CA LEU A 12 7.02 7.86 -7.71
C LEU A 12 6.87 9.24 -7.06
N SER A 13 5.67 9.84 -7.09
CA SER A 13 5.47 11.21 -6.59
C SER A 13 5.34 11.27 -5.07
N ASP A 14 6.14 12.11 -4.44
CA ASP A 14 6.06 12.42 -3.01
C ASP A 14 4.73 13.12 -2.62
N ILE A 15 3.99 13.68 -3.59
CA ILE A 15 2.68 14.28 -3.35
C ILE A 15 1.70 13.25 -2.75
N ARG A 16 1.86 11.97 -3.08
CA ARG A 16 1.03 10.90 -2.53
C ARG A 16 1.21 10.72 -1.02
N GLU A 17 2.34 11.13 -0.47
CA GLU A 17 2.59 11.09 0.98
C GLU A 17 1.56 11.89 1.77
N ASN A 18 0.96 12.94 1.16
CA ASN A 18 -0.11 13.72 1.77
C ASN A 18 -1.35 12.86 2.07
N LEU A 19 -1.54 11.75 1.36
CA LEU A 19 -2.65 10.82 1.59
C LEU A 19 -2.60 10.19 2.99
N ILE A 20 -1.41 10.02 3.53
CA ILE A 20 -1.18 9.34 4.81
C ILE A 20 -0.60 10.26 5.89
N ALA A 21 -0.30 11.50 5.57
CA ALA A 21 0.34 12.44 6.50
C ALA A 21 -0.49 12.70 7.77
N PHE A 22 -1.82 12.52 7.69
CA PHE A 22 -2.74 12.69 8.83
C PHE A 22 -3.01 11.40 9.62
N LEU A 23 -2.49 10.26 9.16
CA LEU A 23 -2.69 9.00 9.86
C LEU A 23 -1.92 8.99 11.20
N PRO A 24 -2.52 8.45 12.27
CA PRO A 24 -1.92 8.43 13.59
C PRO A 24 -0.85 7.33 13.73
N VAL A 25 0.11 7.29 12.81
CA VAL A 25 1.24 6.34 12.86
C VAL A 25 2.26 6.84 13.88
N THR A 26 2.79 5.93 14.69
CA THR A 26 3.82 6.23 15.69
C THR A 26 5.03 5.31 15.58
N LYS A 27 6.15 5.72 16.17
CA LYS A 27 7.40 4.97 16.20
C LYS A 27 7.36 3.65 16.98
N GLN A 28 6.22 3.28 17.53
CA GLN A 28 5.99 1.99 18.19
C GLN A 28 5.16 1.03 17.33
N MET A 29 4.62 1.49 16.21
CA MET A 29 3.68 0.72 15.39
C MET A 29 4.37 -0.13 14.33
N HIS A 30 3.89 -1.37 14.19
CA HIS A 30 4.12 -2.22 13.04
C HIS A 30 3.02 -1.96 11.99
N VAL A 31 3.43 -1.56 10.80
CA VAL A 31 2.51 -1.20 9.72
C VAL A 31 2.65 -2.19 8.56
N LEU A 32 1.51 -2.71 8.08
CA LEU A 32 1.44 -3.43 6.81
C LEU A 32 0.92 -2.48 5.73
N GLU A 33 1.69 -2.30 4.66
CA GLU A 33 1.28 -1.61 3.44
C GLU A 33 0.94 -2.64 2.38
N ARG A 34 -0.36 -2.88 2.15
CA ARG A 34 -0.84 -3.77 1.07
C ARG A 34 -0.97 -2.96 -0.22
N ASN A 35 -0.46 -3.48 -1.32
CA ASN A 35 -0.38 -2.78 -2.59
C ASN A 35 0.62 -1.60 -2.58
N ALA A 36 1.83 -1.87 -2.07
CA ALA A 36 2.87 -0.83 -1.95
C ALA A 36 3.40 -0.36 -3.31
N GLY A 37 3.31 -1.20 -4.36
CA GLY A 37 3.83 -0.92 -5.69
C GLY A 37 5.30 -0.51 -5.65
N CYS A 38 5.66 0.56 -6.34
CA CYS A 38 7.03 1.09 -6.33
C CYS A 38 7.37 1.95 -5.10
N GLY A 39 6.58 1.90 -4.03
CA GLY A 39 6.91 2.52 -2.74
C GLY A 39 6.58 4.01 -2.63
N ALA A 40 5.54 4.51 -3.29
CA ALA A 40 5.17 5.93 -3.25
C ALA A 40 4.76 6.42 -1.84
N LEU A 41 4.23 5.54 -1.00
CA LEU A 41 3.84 5.86 0.38
C LEU A 41 4.80 5.27 1.41
N THR A 42 5.55 4.24 1.03
CA THR A 42 6.45 3.47 1.90
C THR A 42 7.45 4.38 2.61
N GLY A 43 8.05 5.34 1.90
CA GLY A 43 9.03 6.27 2.48
C GLY A 43 8.47 7.07 3.65
N LYS A 44 7.25 7.57 3.51
CA LYS A 44 6.57 8.27 4.60
C LYS A 44 6.26 7.36 5.77
N LEU A 45 5.77 6.15 5.51
CA LEU A 45 5.51 5.16 6.56
C LEU A 45 6.78 4.80 7.32
N LEU A 46 7.91 4.57 6.63
CA LEU A 46 9.21 4.31 7.24
C LEU A 46 9.68 5.44 8.17
N SER A 47 9.38 6.68 7.80
CA SER A 47 9.70 7.84 8.65
C SER A 47 8.84 7.94 9.90
N MET A 48 7.66 7.29 9.94
CA MET A 48 6.67 7.42 11.01
C MET A 48 6.57 6.17 11.89
N ALA A 49 6.73 4.97 11.32
CA ALA A 49 6.53 3.68 11.98
C ALA A 49 7.79 3.13 12.64
N LEU A 50 7.62 2.13 13.51
CA LEU A 50 8.70 1.28 14.02
C LEU A 50 9.21 0.36 12.91
N HIS A 51 8.29 -0.32 12.24
CA HIS A 51 8.58 -1.24 11.15
C HIS A 51 7.47 -1.21 10.10
N VAL A 52 7.84 -1.33 8.83
CA VAL A 52 6.91 -1.41 7.70
C VAL A 52 7.12 -2.73 6.97
N THR A 53 6.03 -3.48 6.80
CA THR A 53 5.97 -4.61 5.88
C THR A 53 5.25 -4.15 4.63
N ALA A 54 5.98 -4.01 3.54
CA ALA A 54 5.44 -3.61 2.24
C ALA A 54 5.19 -4.84 1.36
N VAL A 55 3.95 -4.99 0.90
CA VAL A 55 3.54 -6.10 0.05
C VAL A 55 3.33 -5.60 -1.37
N VAL A 56 4.02 -6.24 -2.31
CA VAL A 56 3.99 -5.94 -3.75
C VAL A 56 3.53 -7.16 -4.55
N GLU A 57 3.14 -6.96 -5.81
CA GLU A 57 2.59 -8.04 -6.65
C GLU A 57 3.66 -8.71 -7.54
N SER A 58 4.83 -8.08 -7.73
CA SER A 58 5.90 -8.61 -8.59
C SER A 58 7.30 -8.40 -7.99
N GLU A 59 8.27 -9.20 -8.44
CA GLU A 59 9.67 -9.01 -8.08
C GLU A 59 10.23 -7.70 -8.65
N GLU A 60 9.74 -7.24 -9.79
CA GLU A 60 10.15 -5.96 -10.37
C GLU A 60 9.80 -4.78 -9.45
N GLU A 61 8.59 -4.78 -8.90
CA GLU A 61 8.18 -3.79 -7.90
C GLU A 61 9.02 -3.91 -6.62
N ALA A 62 9.29 -5.14 -6.17
CA ALA A 62 10.12 -5.40 -5.00
C ALA A 62 11.54 -4.88 -5.16
N ASP A 63 12.14 -5.09 -6.32
CA ASP A 63 13.50 -4.61 -6.61
C ASP A 63 13.57 -3.08 -6.65
N ILE A 64 12.57 -2.43 -7.27
CA ILE A 64 12.46 -0.97 -7.25
C ILE A 64 12.33 -0.45 -5.81
N LEU A 65 11.47 -1.07 -5.02
CA LEU A 65 11.20 -0.65 -3.64
C LEU A 65 12.42 -0.87 -2.74
N ARG A 66 13.08 -2.03 -2.84
CA ARG A 66 14.34 -2.32 -2.12
C ARG A 66 15.44 -1.35 -2.52
N GLY A 67 15.59 -1.04 -3.81
CA GLY A 67 16.57 -0.08 -4.29
C GLY A 67 16.32 1.34 -3.80
N ARG A 68 15.06 1.79 -3.76
CA ARG A 68 14.69 3.11 -3.23
C ARG A 68 15.00 3.27 -1.74
N TYR A 69 14.86 2.20 -0.98
CA TYR A 69 14.97 2.22 0.48
C TYR A 69 16.06 1.26 0.98
N GLU A 70 17.15 1.11 0.23
CA GLU A 70 18.26 0.18 0.53
C GLU A 70 18.86 0.37 1.93
N ASN A 71 18.82 1.60 2.45
CA ASN A 71 19.37 1.94 3.76
C ASN A 71 18.30 1.90 4.89
N ALA A 72 17.07 1.49 4.60
CA ALA A 72 16.00 1.44 5.59
C ALA A 72 16.07 0.13 6.38
N GLY A 73 16.60 0.18 7.59
CA GLY A 73 16.69 -0.99 8.50
C GLY A 73 15.34 -1.46 9.06
N ASN A 74 14.25 -0.73 8.82
CA ASN A 74 12.91 -1.01 9.32
C ASN A 74 11.90 -1.35 8.20
N LEU A 75 12.37 -1.93 7.09
CA LEU A 75 11.55 -2.36 5.97
C LEU A 75 11.66 -3.88 5.74
N THR A 76 10.51 -4.52 5.60
CA THR A 76 10.39 -5.86 5.02
C THR A 76 9.58 -5.78 3.74
N VAL A 77 10.07 -6.38 2.65
CA VAL A 77 9.35 -6.43 1.35
C VAL A 77 8.94 -7.87 1.09
N LEU A 78 7.64 -8.07 0.89
CA LEU A 78 7.03 -9.36 0.55
C LEU A 78 6.42 -9.29 -0.84
N VAL A 79 6.68 -10.31 -1.66
CA VAL A 79 6.08 -10.46 -2.99
C VAL A 79 4.94 -11.44 -2.89
N VAL A 80 3.74 -10.99 -3.25
CA VAL A 80 2.54 -11.81 -3.30
C VAL A 80 1.80 -11.53 -4.60
N PRO A 81 1.97 -12.42 -5.59
CA PRO A 81 1.31 -12.27 -6.88
C PRO A 81 -0.21 -12.18 -6.74
N ALA A 82 -0.84 -11.35 -7.57
CA ALA A 82 -2.30 -11.17 -7.57
C ALA A 82 -3.09 -12.48 -7.80
N SER A 83 -2.46 -13.47 -8.44
CA SER A 83 -3.03 -14.80 -8.67
C SER A 83 -3.08 -15.68 -7.40
N ASP A 84 -2.26 -15.37 -6.40
CA ASP A 84 -2.11 -16.17 -5.18
C ASP A 84 -3.00 -15.69 -4.03
N THR A 85 -3.96 -14.83 -4.31
CA THR A 85 -4.90 -14.29 -3.31
C THR A 85 -5.89 -15.32 -2.77
N LYS A 86 -5.43 -16.56 -2.49
CA LYS A 86 -6.19 -17.48 -1.67
C LYS A 86 -5.99 -17.09 -0.21
N PRO A 87 -7.09 -16.80 0.52
CA PRO A 87 -7.02 -16.43 1.94
C PRO A 87 -6.32 -17.47 2.82
N GLU A 88 -6.13 -18.67 2.30
CA GLU A 88 -5.55 -19.81 3.01
C GLU A 88 -4.01 -19.81 3.00
N THR A 89 -3.36 -19.05 2.15
CA THR A 89 -1.91 -18.91 2.17
C THR A 89 -1.51 -17.77 3.10
N ASN A 90 -1.46 -18.04 4.39
CA ASN A 90 -1.00 -17.17 5.47
C ASN A 90 0.45 -16.64 5.34
N VAL A 91 1.07 -16.80 4.17
CA VAL A 91 2.44 -16.31 3.91
C VAL A 91 2.54 -14.79 4.08
N LEU A 92 1.44 -14.08 3.80
CA LEU A 92 1.35 -12.61 3.94
C LEU A 92 1.48 -12.13 5.37
N TYR A 93 0.99 -12.91 6.30
CA TYR A 93 0.79 -12.41 7.66
C TYR A 93 1.65 -13.13 8.70
N GLN A 94 2.28 -14.28 8.38
CA GLN A 94 3.31 -15.04 9.11
C GLN A 94 3.31 -14.85 10.64
N ASP A 95 2.18 -15.07 11.30
CA ASP A 95 2.01 -14.86 12.76
C ASP A 95 2.34 -13.44 13.26
N GLN A 96 2.51 -12.49 12.33
CA GLN A 96 2.77 -11.08 12.65
C GLN A 96 1.47 -10.37 12.98
N VAL A 97 1.48 -9.57 14.03
CA VAL A 97 0.38 -8.67 14.38
C VAL A 97 0.76 -7.24 13.99
N TYR A 98 -0.18 -6.53 13.38
CA TYR A 98 0.01 -5.16 12.92
C TYR A 98 -0.88 -4.19 13.68
N ASP A 99 -0.34 -3.01 13.99
CA ASP A 99 -1.10 -1.92 14.60
C ASP A 99 -1.87 -1.13 13.55
N MET A 100 -1.42 -1.20 12.31
CA MET A 100 -2.08 -0.59 11.17
C MET A 100 -1.89 -1.43 9.91
N ILE A 101 -2.99 -1.58 9.15
CA ILE A 101 -2.95 -2.09 7.78
C ILE A 101 -3.43 -0.98 6.86
N LEU A 102 -2.66 -0.64 5.84
CA LEU A 102 -2.98 0.37 4.83
C LEU A 102 -3.16 -0.29 3.48
N ILE A 103 -4.26 0.04 2.79
CA ILE A 103 -4.50 -0.30 1.39
C ILE A 103 -4.70 1.01 0.63
N ALA A 104 -3.86 1.30 -0.34
CA ALA A 104 -3.95 2.50 -1.16
C ALA A 104 -4.14 2.14 -2.66
N GLY A 105 -5.36 2.33 -3.13
CA GLY A 105 -5.79 1.98 -4.49
C GLY A 105 -6.24 0.53 -4.63
N GLU A 106 -7.07 0.28 -5.65
CA GLU A 106 -7.52 -1.05 -6.09
C GLU A 106 -8.11 -1.94 -4.98
N PHE A 107 -8.76 -1.36 -3.99
CA PHE A 107 -9.31 -2.09 -2.84
C PHE A 107 -10.18 -3.30 -3.23
N SER A 108 -10.85 -3.24 -4.37
CA SER A 108 -11.67 -4.35 -4.88
C SER A 108 -10.89 -5.67 -5.04
N LYS A 109 -9.58 -5.62 -5.28
CA LYS A 109 -8.72 -6.81 -5.39
C LYS A 109 -8.55 -7.52 -4.04
N PHE A 110 -8.66 -6.79 -2.93
CA PHE A 110 -8.30 -7.27 -1.58
C PHE A 110 -9.49 -7.56 -0.67
N GLN A 111 -10.72 -7.45 -1.18
CA GLN A 111 -11.94 -7.66 -0.37
C GLN A 111 -12.00 -9.07 0.26
N ASN A 112 -11.51 -10.07 -0.43
CA ASN A 112 -11.47 -11.45 0.07
C ASN A 112 -10.43 -11.66 1.19
N GLU A 113 -9.46 -10.75 1.34
CA GLU A 113 -8.42 -10.81 2.36
C GLU A 113 -8.84 -10.14 3.69
N LEU A 114 -9.99 -9.45 3.73
CA LEU A 114 -10.41 -8.65 4.90
C LEU A 114 -10.50 -9.46 6.21
N SER A 115 -10.99 -10.69 6.14
CA SER A 115 -11.08 -11.56 7.32
C SER A 115 -9.69 -11.92 7.85
N CYS A 116 -8.74 -12.17 6.94
CA CYS A 116 -7.37 -12.46 7.28
C CYS A 116 -6.67 -11.22 7.87
N MET A 117 -6.84 -10.06 7.23
CA MET A 117 -6.31 -8.79 7.73
C MET A 117 -6.79 -8.50 9.15
N ARG A 118 -8.09 -8.72 9.40
CA ARG A 118 -8.67 -8.52 10.74
C ARG A 118 -8.03 -9.43 11.79
N ALA A 119 -7.75 -10.69 11.45
CA ALA A 119 -7.13 -11.64 12.37
C ALA A 119 -5.69 -11.25 12.75
N HIS A 120 -5.02 -10.43 11.92
CA HIS A 120 -3.65 -9.98 12.12
C HIS A 120 -3.55 -8.51 12.57
N LEU A 121 -4.66 -7.88 12.90
CA LEU A 121 -4.67 -6.59 13.58
C LEU A 121 -4.55 -6.78 15.09
N SER A 122 -3.75 -5.94 15.74
CA SER A 122 -3.74 -5.84 17.20
C SER A 122 -5.11 -5.42 17.75
N ASP A 123 -5.36 -5.57 19.04
CA ASP A 123 -6.66 -5.25 19.67
C ASP A 123 -7.16 -3.83 19.35
N ASN A 124 -6.25 -2.88 19.23
CA ASN A 124 -6.53 -1.49 18.86
C ASN A 124 -6.10 -1.17 17.42
N GLY A 125 -5.70 -2.17 16.67
CA GLY A 125 -5.22 -2.04 15.30
C GLY A 125 -6.31 -1.54 14.35
N LYS A 126 -5.92 -0.82 13.31
CA LYS A 126 -6.85 -0.20 12.35
C LYS A 126 -6.49 -0.55 10.91
N LEU A 127 -7.52 -0.82 10.13
CA LEU A 127 -7.42 -0.91 8.69
C LEU A 127 -7.81 0.44 8.07
N TYR A 128 -6.90 1.02 7.29
CA TYR A 128 -7.15 2.21 6.49
C TYR A 128 -7.21 1.83 5.01
N VAL A 129 -8.25 2.33 4.35
CA VAL A 129 -8.45 2.12 2.91
C VAL A 129 -8.57 3.48 2.24
N ALA A 130 -7.71 3.72 1.26
CA ALA A 130 -7.79 4.89 0.38
C ALA A 130 -7.97 4.40 -1.05
N ASP A 131 -9.13 4.65 -1.64
CA ASP A 131 -9.44 4.21 -3.00
C ASP A 131 -10.19 5.29 -3.78
N ALA A 132 -10.25 5.13 -5.10
CA ALA A 132 -10.98 6.04 -5.97
C ALA A 132 -12.47 6.00 -5.65
N ASN A 133 -13.05 7.18 -5.39
CA ASN A 133 -14.46 7.31 -5.11
C ASN A 133 -15.22 7.63 -6.41
N ARG A 134 -16.17 6.79 -6.81
CA ARG A 134 -17.03 7.00 -7.99
C ARG A 134 -17.87 8.28 -7.92
N LEU A 135 -18.08 8.83 -6.73
CA LEU A 135 -18.74 10.11 -6.51
C LEU A 135 -17.76 11.29 -6.46
N GLY A 136 -16.50 11.05 -6.80
CA GLY A 136 -15.48 12.10 -6.88
C GLY A 136 -15.83 13.13 -7.97
N LEU A 137 -15.55 14.42 -7.71
CA LEU A 137 -15.85 15.54 -8.63
C LEU A 137 -15.30 15.32 -10.04
N LYS A 138 -14.18 14.61 -10.19
CA LYS A 138 -13.59 14.29 -11.50
C LYS A 138 -14.55 13.53 -12.41
N TYR A 139 -15.40 12.64 -11.88
CA TYR A 139 -16.37 11.87 -12.67
C TYR A 139 -17.56 12.73 -13.10
N PHE A 140 -17.99 13.68 -12.28
CA PHE A 140 -18.99 14.68 -12.67
C PHE A 140 -18.47 15.62 -13.76
N ALA A 141 -17.15 15.82 -13.84
CA ALA A 141 -16.49 16.59 -14.89
C ALA A 141 -16.24 15.76 -16.17
N GLY A 142 -16.73 14.51 -16.26
CA GLY A 142 -16.59 13.65 -17.43
C GLY A 142 -15.23 12.97 -17.57
N CYS A 143 -14.37 12.96 -16.54
CA CYS A 143 -13.12 12.21 -16.57
C CYS A 143 -13.40 10.72 -16.48
N GLN A 144 -12.80 9.94 -17.38
CA GLN A 144 -12.83 8.47 -17.32
C GLN A 144 -11.83 7.94 -16.29
N GLU A 145 -12.09 6.73 -15.80
CA GLU A 145 -11.09 6.02 -14.96
C GLU A 145 -9.88 5.66 -15.81
N GLU A 146 -8.72 6.18 -15.47
CA GLU A 146 -7.47 5.94 -16.22
C GLU A 146 -6.94 4.51 -16.07
N TYR A 147 -7.49 3.71 -15.14
CA TYR A 147 -7.06 2.36 -14.80
C TYR A 147 -7.91 1.23 -15.36
N ARG A 148 -9.03 1.51 -15.96
CA ARG A 148 -9.75 0.49 -16.73
C ARG A 148 -9.30 0.59 -18.17
N GLY A 149 -8.21 -0.11 -18.47
CA GLY A 149 -7.95 -0.52 -19.83
C GLY A 149 -9.21 -1.25 -20.31
N GLY A 150 -9.91 -0.61 -21.25
CA GLY A 150 -11.10 -1.12 -21.90
C GLY A 150 -10.79 -2.35 -22.71
#